data_756d615f7813f8902f7c0c9a38ae5aa5
#
_entry.id   756d615f7813f8902f7c0c9a38ae5aa5
#
_cell.length_a   1.000
_cell.length_b   1.000
_cell.length_c   1.000
_cell.angle_alpha   90.00
_cell.angle_beta   90.00
_cell.angle_gamma   90.00
#
_symmetry.space_group_name_H-M   'P 1'
#
loop_
_entity.id
_entity.type
_entity.pdbx_description
1 polymer ?
#
loop_
_entity_poly.entity_id
_entity_poly.type
_entity_poly.pdbx_seq_one_letter_code
_entity_poly.pdbx_strand_id
1 'polypeptide(L)'
;MKGSRWFIIFIIVFLLVMFAVEYHLPKKFVWKPTFGHYDKQPFGCEVFDSLLLSCLPHGYVLSKKSFYQLEQEDTVGQCKGILAIADDLILSSVDVKALLRMADRGNKIMLVSTLFGTDLEDTL
;
A
#
# COMPACT_ATOMS: atom_id res chain seq x y z
N MET A 1 56.13 16.21 -1.92
CA MET A 1 54.85 16.54 -1.24
C MET A 1 53.77 17.25 -2.08
N LYS A 2 54.05 17.70 -3.29
CA LYS A 2 53.03 18.32 -4.18
C LYS A 2 52.12 17.29 -4.85
N GLY A 3 52.53 16.06 -5.06
CA GLY A 3 51.69 14.99 -5.68
C GLY A 3 50.54 14.49 -4.82
N SER A 4 50.68 14.51 -3.48
CA SER A 4 49.65 14.04 -2.57
C SER A 4 48.37 14.87 -2.57
N ARG A 5 48.52 16.19 -2.76
CA ARG A 5 47.32 17.10 -2.81
C ARG A 5 46.52 16.91 -4.10
N TRP A 6 47.21 16.68 -5.23
CA TRP A 6 46.54 16.39 -6.50
C TRP A 6 45.79 15.06 -6.46
N PHE A 7 46.35 14.07 -5.79
CA PHE A 7 45.73 12.77 -5.62
C PHE A 7 44.43 12.87 -4.77
N ILE A 8 44.47 13.66 -3.70
CA ILE A 8 43.30 13.91 -2.87
C ILE A 8 42.18 14.62 -3.65
N ILE A 9 42.53 15.64 -4.43
CA ILE A 9 41.58 16.36 -5.28
C ILE A 9 40.95 15.42 -6.31
N PHE A 10 41.75 14.54 -6.92
CA PHE A 10 41.29 13.55 -7.88
C PHE A 10 40.26 12.59 -7.24
N ILE A 11 40.53 12.09 -6.02
CA ILE A 11 39.58 11.22 -5.30
C ILE A 11 38.29 11.95 -5.01
N ILE A 12 38.36 13.21 -4.56
CA ILE A 12 37.17 13.99 -4.25
C ILE A 12 36.29 14.20 -5.50
N VAL A 13 36.91 14.58 -6.62
CA VAL A 13 36.24 14.77 -7.89
C VAL A 13 35.60 13.45 -8.37
N PHE A 14 36.35 12.34 -8.26
CA PHE A 14 35.83 11.02 -8.63
C PHE A 14 34.63 10.61 -7.80
N LEU A 15 34.66 10.83 -6.48
CA LEU A 15 33.52 10.56 -5.60
C LEU A 15 32.30 11.44 -5.94
N LEU A 16 32.53 12.73 -6.23
CA LEU A 16 31.45 13.63 -6.64
C LEU A 16 30.79 13.17 -7.95
N VAL A 17 31.61 12.75 -8.91
CA VAL A 17 31.09 12.22 -10.19
C VAL A 17 30.31 10.92 -9.96
N MET A 18 30.79 10.01 -9.13
CA MET A 18 30.05 8.79 -8.77
C MET A 18 28.71 9.11 -8.13
N PHE A 19 28.67 10.02 -7.17
CA PHE A 19 27.42 10.47 -6.54
C PHE A 19 26.46 11.10 -7.55
N ALA A 20 26.97 11.95 -8.45
CA ALA A 20 26.14 12.57 -9.48
C ALA A 20 25.54 11.53 -10.44
N VAL A 21 26.33 10.54 -10.86
CA VAL A 21 25.86 9.45 -11.73
C VAL A 21 24.80 8.61 -11.00
N GLU A 22 25.02 8.26 -9.74
CA GLU A 22 24.08 7.46 -8.95
C GLU A 22 22.73 8.19 -8.73
N TYR A 23 22.80 9.51 -8.56
CA TYR A 23 21.60 10.35 -8.42
C TYR A 23 20.79 10.47 -9.73
N HIS A 24 21.46 10.44 -10.88
CA HIS A 24 20.80 10.53 -12.19
C HIS A 24 20.40 9.18 -12.78
N LEU A 25 20.83 8.06 -12.19
CA LEU A 25 20.39 6.75 -12.65
C LEU A 25 18.89 6.56 -12.42
N PRO A 26 18.12 6.19 -13.45
CA PRO A 26 16.70 5.91 -13.28
C PRO A 26 16.54 4.76 -12.28
N LYS A 27 15.67 4.95 -11.28
CA LYS A 27 15.37 3.92 -10.29
C LYS A 27 14.84 2.68 -11.03
N LYS A 28 15.45 1.53 -10.79
CA LYS A 28 15.02 0.26 -11.37
C LYS A 28 13.58 -0.02 -10.92
N PHE A 29 12.73 -0.38 -11.88
CA PHE A 29 11.39 -0.86 -11.58
C PHE A 29 11.47 -2.13 -10.74
N VAL A 30 10.79 -2.15 -9.64
CA VAL A 30 10.66 -3.33 -8.78
C VAL A 30 9.33 -3.99 -9.11
N TRP A 31 9.39 -5.18 -9.69
CA TRP A 31 8.21 -5.97 -10.07
C TRP A 31 7.63 -6.73 -8.85
N LYS A 32 7.59 -6.10 -7.70
CA LYS A 32 6.93 -6.67 -6.51
C LYS A 32 5.58 -5.99 -6.34
N PRO A 33 4.49 -6.76 -6.20
CA PRO A 33 3.18 -6.21 -5.90
C PRO A 33 3.23 -5.57 -4.50
N THR A 34 3.10 -4.26 -4.45
CA THR A 34 3.06 -3.51 -3.19
C THR A 34 1.65 -3.09 -2.84
N PHE A 35 0.80 -2.90 -3.87
CA PHE A 35 -0.54 -2.30 -3.75
C PHE A 35 -0.58 -1.04 -2.89
N GLY A 36 0.60 -0.42 -2.71
CA GLY A 36 0.75 0.80 -1.95
C GLY A 36 0.05 1.97 -2.63
N HIS A 37 -0.75 2.69 -1.90
CA HIS A 37 -1.58 3.79 -2.37
C HIS A 37 -0.76 4.97 -2.95
N TYR A 38 0.47 5.21 -2.50
CA TYR A 38 1.39 6.20 -3.10
C TYR A 38 2.43 5.60 -4.05
N ASP A 39 2.34 4.32 -4.35
CA ASP A 39 3.35 3.67 -5.15
C ASP A 39 3.06 3.81 -6.65
N LYS A 40 4.04 4.40 -7.37
CA LYS A 40 4.04 4.58 -8.83
C LYS A 40 4.57 3.37 -9.59
N GLN A 41 4.95 2.32 -8.87
CA GLN A 41 5.43 1.08 -9.48
C GLN A 41 4.30 0.36 -10.24
N PRO A 42 4.60 -0.56 -11.16
CA PRO A 42 3.57 -1.20 -12.00
C PRO A 42 2.43 -1.88 -11.23
N PHE A 43 2.68 -2.30 -9.98
CA PHE A 43 1.66 -2.87 -9.09
C PHE A 43 1.33 -1.96 -7.91
N GLY A 44 1.57 -0.66 -8.06
CA GLY A 44 1.12 0.35 -7.10
C GLY A 44 -0.31 0.81 -7.40
N CYS A 45 -0.97 1.37 -6.41
CA CYS A 45 -2.35 1.80 -6.51
C CYS A 45 -2.52 3.32 -6.73
N GLU A 46 -1.46 4.08 -7.04
CA GLU A 46 -1.56 5.55 -7.20
C GLU A 46 -2.55 5.98 -8.27
N VAL A 47 -2.54 5.31 -9.44
CA VAL A 47 -3.47 5.60 -10.54
C VAL A 47 -4.90 5.23 -10.14
N PHE A 48 -5.08 4.07 -9.50
CA PHE A 48 -6.38 3.62 -9.01
C PHE A 48 -6.93 4.59 -7.95
N ASP A 49 -6.09 5.06 -7.07
CA ASP A 49 -6.40 6.05 -6.04
C ASP A 49 -6.90 7.36 -6.65
N SER A 50 -6.20 7.87 -7.65
CA SER A 50 -6.58 9.07 -8.38
C SER A 50 -7.94 8.91 -9.11
N LEU A 51 -8.20 7.73 -9.65
CA LEU A 51 -9.49 7.40 -10.27
C LEU A 51 -10.61 7.34 -9.23
N LEU A 52 -10.38 6.70 -8.09
CA LEU A 52 -11.37 6.65 -7.01
C LEU A 52 -11.74 8.06 -6.52
N LEU A 53 -10.76 8.93 -6.34
CA LEU A 53 -11.01 10.32 -5.94
C LEU A 53 -11.84 11.08 -6.96
N SER A 54 -11.68 10.80 -8.24
CA SER A 54 -12.47 11.44 -9.31
C SER A 54 -13.90 10.89 -9.42
N CYS A 55 -14.10 9.60 -9.08
CA CYS A 55 -15.38 8.92 -9.22
C CYS A 55 -16.27 9.03 -7.97
N LEU A 56 -15.68 9.18 -6.79
CA LEU A 56 -16.41 9.23 -5.53
C LEU A 56 -16.72 10.66 -5.12
N PRO A 57 -18.00 11.08 -5.08
CA PRO A 57 -18.40 12.46 -4.78
C PRO A 57 -18.03 12.90 -3.37
N HIS A 58 -17.91 11.97 -2.44
CA HIS A 58 -17.57 12.23 -1.03
C HIS A 58 -16.14 11.81 -0.66
N GLY A 59 -15.34 11.39 -1.66
CA GLY A 59 -14.01 10.85 -1.42
C GLY A 59 -14.04 9.53 -0.62
N TYR A 60 -12.90 9.16 -0.08
CA TYR A 60 -12.74 7.98 0.77
C TYR A 60 -11.68 8.26 1.84
N VAL A 61 -11.65 7.41 2.85
CA VAL A 61 -10.70 7.51 3.97
C VAL A 61 -9.83 6.26 3.99
N LEU A 62 -8.52 6.46 3.95
CA LEU A 62 -7.57 5.37 4.16
C LEU A 62 -7.50 5.00 5.63
N SER A 63 -7.80 3.75 5.92
CA SER A 63 -7.71 3.20 7.27
C SER A 63 -6.51 2.25 7.36
N LYS A 64 -5.74 2.37 8.44
CA LYS A 64 -4.67 1.43 8.81
C LYS A 64 -5.08 0.53 9.98
N LYS A 65 -6.39 0.45 10.24
CA LYS A 65 -6.97 -0.31 11.36
C LYS A 65 -7.29 -1.72 10.91
N SER A 66 -7.26 -2.68 11.84
CA SER A 66 -7.78 -4.02 11.59
C SER A 66 -9.30 -4.00 11.41
N PHE A 67 -9.86 -5.04 10.79
CA PHE A 67 -11.31 -5.13 10.62
C PHE A 67 -12.05 -5.20 11.94
N TYR A 68 -11.45 -5.80 12.95
CA TYR A 68 -12.00 -5.79 14.31
C TYR A 68 -12.10 -4.37 14.89
N GLN A 69 -11.08 -3.55 14.70
CA GLN A 69 -11.11 -2.14 15.16
C GLN A 69 -12.11 -1.31 14.37
N LEU A 70 -12.25 -1.56 13.05
CA LEU A 70 -13.24 -0.90 12.22
C LEU A 70 -14.67 -1.26 12.65
N GLU A 71 -14.90 -2.52 13.03
CA GLU A 71 -16.19 -2.96 13.57
C GLU A 71 -16.57 -2.23 14.87
N GLN A 72 -15.60 -2.04 15.77
CA GLN A 72 -15.82 -1.33 17.03
C GLN A 72 -16.24 0.14 16.83
N GLU A 73 -15.74 0.76 15.77
CA GLU A 73 -16.08 2.15 15.41
C GLU A 73 -17.28 2.25 14.48
N ASP A 74 -17.82 1.14 14.04
CA ASP A 74 -18.94 1.11 13.12
C ASP A 74 -20.23 1.49 13.82
N THR A 75 -20.74 2.66 13.48
CA THR A 75 -21.98 3.17 14.06
C THR A 75 -23.17 2.54 13.34
N VAL A 76 -24.05 1.92 14.08
CA VAL A 76 -25.28 1.33 13.57
C VAL A 76 -26.11 2.38 12.81
N GLY A 77 -26.47 2.05 11.57
CA GLY A 77 -27.31 2.89 10.71
C GLY A 77 -26.59 3.68 9.62
N GLN A 78 -25.27 3.58 9.51
CA GLN A 78 -24.51 4.11 8.37
C GLN A 78 -23.97 2.97 7.53
N CYS A 79 -24.51 2.77 6.31
CA CYS A 79 -23.92 1.82 5.36
C CYS A 79 -22.66 2.41 4.76
N LYS A 80 -21.54 1.71 4.92
CA LYS A 80 -20.21 2.08 4.39
C LYS A 80 -19.77 1.09 3.35
N GLY A 81 -18.98 1.56 2.39
CA GLY A 81 -18.20 0.71 1.48
C GLY A 81 -16.79 0.51 2.03
N ILE A 82 -16.37 -0.72 2.19
CA ILE A 82 -15.02 -1.07 2.63
C ILE A 82 -14.33 -1.79 1.48
N LEU A 83 -13.19 -1.27 1.04
CA LEU A 83 -12.34 -1.87 0.01
C LEU A 83 -10.99 -2.20 0.62
N ALA A 84 -10.60 -3.46 0.59
CA ALA A 84 -9.27 -3.91 0.98
C ALA A 84 -8.56 -4.54 -0.22
N ILE A 85 -7.36 -4.06 -0.51
CA ILE A 85 -6.51 -4.54 -1.60
C ILE A 85 -5.17 -4.96 -1.00
N ALA A 86 -4.78 -6.22 -1.20
CA ALA A 86 -3.52 -6.76 -0.71
C ALA A 86 -3.03 -7.86 -1.65
N ASP A 87 -1.74 -8.18 -1.59
CA ASP A 87 -1.20 -9.36 -2.28
C ASP A 87 -1.68 -10.63 -1.59
N ASP A 88 -1.39 -10.74 -0.30
CA ASP A 88 -1.84 -11.82 0.56
C ASP A 88 -2.80 -11.26 1.62
N LEU A 89 -4.04 -11.71 1.61
CA LEU A 89 -5.03 -11.31 2.60
C LEU A 89 -5.24 -12.45 3.61
N ILE A 90 -4.32 -12.51 4.57
CA ILE A 90 -4.38 -13.47 5.67
C ILE A 90 -5.04 -12.78 6.86
N LEU A 91 -6.31 -13.10 7.09
CA LEU A 91 -7.09 -12.55 8.19
C LEU A 91 -7.15 -13.54 9.35
N SER A 92 -7.15 -13.01 10.57
CA SER A 92 -7.42 -13.82 11.74
C SER A 92 -8.91 -14.17 11.83
N SER A 93 -9.24 -15.26 12.51
CA SER A 93 -10.64 -15.65 12.73
C SER A 93 -11.48 -14.55 13.40
N VAL A 94 -10.84 -13.68 14.17
CA VAL A 94 -11.50 -12.52 14.80
C VAL A 94 -11.85 -11.46 13.77
N ASP A 95 -10.93 -11.16 12.83
CA ASP A 95 -11.17 -10.19 11.76
C ASP A 95 -12.22 -10.70 10.76
N VAL A 96 -12.22 -11.99 10.44
CA VAL A 96 -13.24 -12.62 9.59
C VAL A 96 -14.63 -12.48 10.21
N LYS A 97 -14.76 -12.78 11.50
CA LYS A 97 -16.04 -12.60 12.23
C LYS A 97 -16.47 -11.14 12.28
N ALA A 98 -15.53 -10.21 12.43
CA ALA A 98 -15.81 -8.79 12.40
C ALA A 98 -16.33 -8.33 11.02
N LEU A 99 -15.71 -8.81 9.94
CA LEU A 99 -16.15 -8.57 8.57
C LEU A 99 -17.59 -9.06 8.34
N LEU A 100 -17.91 -10.28 8.76
CA LEU A 100 -19.25 -10.84 8.63
C LEU A 100 -20.29 -10.02 9.40
N ARG A 101 -19.98 -9.61 10.63
CA ARG A 101 -20.87 -8.75 11.41
C ARG A 101 -21.08 -7.37 10.79
N MET A 102 -20.02 -6.78 10.19
CA MET A 102 -20.17 -5.52 9.46
C MET A 102 -21.02 -5.71 8.19
N ALA A 103 -20.86 -6.81 7.47
CA ALA A 103 -21.69 -7.13 6.31
C ALA A 103 -23.17 -7.33 6.69
N ASP A 104 -23.43 -8.03 7.80
CA ASP A 104 -24.78 -8.24 8.33
C ASP A 104 -25.48 -6.92 8.72
N ARG A 105 -24.70 -5.93 9.15
CA ARG A 105 -25.19 -4.56 9.42
C ARG A 105 -25.49 -3.75 8.16
N GLY A 106 -25.27 -4.31 6.95
CA GLY A 106 -25.55 -3.67 5.67
C GLY A 106 -24.38 -2.95 5.04
N ASN A 107 -23.17 -3.08 5.57
CA ASN A 107 -21.96 -2.56 4.93
C ASN A 107 -21.61 -3.38 3.68
N LYS A 108 -21.11 -2.69 2.65
CA LYS A 108 -20.62 -3.35 1.45
C LYS A 108 -19.11 -3.57 1.56
N ILE A 109 -18.67 -4.82 1.48
CA ILE A 109 -17.27 -5.19 1.65
C ILE A 109 -16.77 -5.79 0.35
N MET A 110 -15.66 -5.28 -0.14
CA MET A 110 -14.95 -5.79 -1.31
C MET A 110 -13.51 -6.09 -0.93
N LEU A 111 -13.13 -7.35 -1.05
CA LEU A 111 -11.78 -7.83 -0.80
C LEU A 111 -11.14 -8.20 -2.12
N VAL A 112 -9.96 -7.68 -2.38
CA VAL A 112 -9.18 -7.95 -3.61
C VAL A 112 -7.81 -8.45 -3.18
N SER A 113 -7.52 -9.70 -3.49
CA SER A 113 -6.25 -10.33 -3.17
C SER A 113 -5.90 -11.41 -4.18
N THR A 114 -4.62 -11.74 -4.31
CA THR A 114 -4.14 -12.89 -5.07
C THR A 114 -4.28 -14.19 -4.28
N LEU A 115 -4.14 -14.10 -2.95
CA LEU A 115 -4.30 -15.23 -2.03
C LEU A 115 -5.18 -14.82 -0.84
N PHE A 116 -6.13 -15.69 -0.49
CA PHE A 116 -6.95 -15.56 0.71
C PHE A 116 -6.50 -16.57 1.76
N GLY A 117 -6.57 -16.20 3.02
CA GLY A 117 -6.29 -17.11 4.13
C GLY A 117 -7.40 -18.17 4.29
N THR A 118 -7.03 -19.37 4.76
CA THR A 118 -7.95 -20.49 4.96
C THR A 118 -9.15 -20.18 5.83
N ASP A 119 -8.97 -19.36 6.87
CA ASP A 119 -10.05 -18.95 7.78
C ASP A 119 -11.18 -18.19 7.05
N LEU A 120 -10.83 -17.46 5.99
CA LEU A 120 -11.80 -16.75 5.17
C LEU A 120 -12.45 -17.68 4.14
N GLU A 121 -11.67 -18.56 3.51
CA GLU A 121 -12.18 -19.53 2.53
C GLU A 121 -13.14 -20.53 3.16
N ASP A 122 -12.86 -20.98 4.38
CA ASP A 122 -13.71 -21.94 5.11
C ASP A 122 -15.01 -21.31 5.63
N THR A 123 -15.10 -19.97 5.64
CA THR A 123 -16.23 -19.24 6.24
C THR A 123 -17.21 -18.71 5.18
N LEU A 124 -16.75 -18.51 3.95
CA LEU A 124 -17.54 -18.04 2.81
C LEU A 124 -18.09 -19.21 2.00
#